data_442b6e1ee608be4ee07bd870e10a5972
#
_entry.id   442b6e1ee608be4ee07bd870e10a5972
#
_cell.length_a   1.000
_cell.length_b   1.000
_cell.length_c   1.000
_cell.angle_alpha   90.00
_cell.angle_beta   90.00
_cell.angle_gamma   90.00
#
_symmetry.space_group_name_H-M   'P 1'
#
loop_
_entity.id
_entity.type
_entity.pdbx_description
1 polymer ?
#
loop_
_entity_poly.entity_id
_entity_poly.type
_entity_poly.pdbx_seq_one_letter_code
_entity_poly.pdbx_strand_id
1 'polypeptide(L)'
;PKIDLQQVHITNGHFVYDDRQQDLYTAIDGFFLHIDGLLTQRGNKLDVETGSSSIVFRSPSYSLANKLALRFKGRLLLADGLRRIGLRDAELLVNNLPFTADGFMVPATEDNPSRIDMTFGLKVSDMNDLLHFIPDEYFKDRDKTLAEGRIILEGDIRGELGDSIVPTVNLCCKIEDGSYHVKGIEQGIDTLRMDVDLHLNGAYPDSSYVSLEELTLIGLNTSLTMSGEVRDIWRNPAIRAEMKGQVDFTRLAKEFLNPDTLLLEGTMMADLSTVFKVDDIVNSRFAKVKSSGNLTVDRFKAFSKPLGVDMYIAGANLFVGSTENESKYLNAKGLLSANLSVDTLNIKYKDEISTNIGGLKMVANTTPVIDTTAVIPMTAGLEFDHLRTKLPDSTWMVAGKTVLKGGIKASSTDKRIPMAGATISVDTLKYILIPLRTGMVLTESQFSLEALPYRQAIRQQ
;
A
#
# COMPACT_ATOMS: atom_id res chain seq x y z
N PRO A 1 4.11 40.10 -35.79
CA PRO A 1 2.68 40.32 -35.66
C PRO A 1 2.32 40.20 -34.18
N LYS A 2 1.76 41.30 -33.60
CA LYS A 2 1.16 41.24 -32.26
C LYS A 2 -0.22 40.66 -32.47
N ILE A 3 -0.46 39.48 -31.92
CA ILE A 3 -1.81 38.91 -31.85
C ILE A 3 -2.33 39.27 -30.45
N ASP A 4 -3.24 40.19 -30.38
CA ASP A 4 -4.01 40.48 -29.17
C ASP A 4 -5.21 39.50 -29.16
N LEU A 5 -4.99 38.34 -28.54
CA LEU A 5 -6.06 37.37 -28.36
C LEU A 5 -6.86 37.80 -27.11
N GLN A 6 -8.09 38.22 -27.31
CA GLN A 6 -8.97 38.69 -26.23
C GLN A 6 -9.88 37.57 -25.74
N GLN A 7 -10.26 36.67 -26.62
CA GLN A 7 -11.22 35.62 -26.32
C GLN A 7 -10.99 34.36 -27.17
N VAL A 8 -11.07 33.19 -26.53
CA VAL A 8 -11.14 31.90 -27.22
C VAL A 8 -12.39 31.16 -26.78
N HIS A 9 -13.14 30.65 -27.74
CA HIS A 9 -14.39 29.94 -27.46
C HIS A 9 -14.45 28.66 -28.26
N ILE A 10 -14.51 27.53 -27.57
CA ILE A 10 -14.73 26.20 -28.17
C ILE A 10 -15.95 25.59 -27.45
N THR A 11 -16.89 25.09 -28.21
CA THR A 11 -18.09 24.46 -27.63
C THR A 11 -18.36 23.13 -28.29
N ASN A 12 -18.82 22.18 -27.49
CA ASN A 12 -19.25 20.85 -27.92
C ASN A 12 -18.23 20.10 -28.80
N GLY A 13 -16.94 20.19 -28.43
CA GLY A 13 -15.87 19.47 -29.08
C GLY A 13 -15.98 17.96 -28.85
N HIS A 14 -15.58 17.19 -29.84
CA HIS A 14 -15.44 15.75 -29.74
C HIS A 14 -14.02 15.39 -30.17
N PHE A 15 -13.31 14.64 -29.34
CA PHE A 15 -11.95 14.19 -29.59
C PHE A 15 -11.83 12.68 -29.36
N VAL A 16 -11.22 11.96 -30.30
CA VAL A 16 -10.92 10.54 -30.16
C VAL A 16 -9.47 10.30 -30.56
N TYR A 17 -8.76 9.63 -29.69
CA TYR A 17 -7.43 9.08 -29.96
C TYR A 17 -7.47 7.56 -29.81
N ASP A 18 -7.12 6.84 -30.87
CA ASP A 18 -7.13 5.37 -30.92
C ASP A 18 -5.77 4.89 -31.47
N ASP A 19 -4.88 4.51 -30.55
CA ASP A 19 -3.60 3.89 -30.88
C ASP A 19 -3.68 2.38 -30.65
N ARG A 20 -3.92 1.66 -31.74
CA ARG A 20 -4.07 0.19 -31.71
C ARG A 20 -2.74 -0.55 -31.52
N GLN A 21 -1.59 0.11 -31.73
CA GLN A 21 -0.29 -0.52 -31.52
C GLN A 21 0.04 -0.58 -30.02
N GLN A 22 -0.35 0.45 -29.28
CA GLN A 22 -0.13 0.54 -27.84
C GLN A 22 -1.37 0.13 -27.02
N ASP A 23 -2.47 -0.27 -27.69
CA ASP A 23 -3.76 -0.55 -27.05
C ASP A 23 -4.23 0.62 -26.17
N LEU A 24 -4.08 1.85 -26.68
CA LEU A 24 -4.43 3.07 -26.00
C LEU A 24 -5.62 3.75 -26.69
N TYR A 25 -6.70 3.94 -25.95
CA TYR A 25 -7.90 4.61 -26.44
C TYR A 25 -8.32 5.73 -25.49
N THR A 26 -8.59 6.91 -26.05
CA THR A 26 -9.16 8.05 -25.32
C THR A 26 -10.26 8.68 -26.14
N ALA A 27 -11.42 8.91 -25.50
CA ALA A 27 -12.52 9.67 -26.08
C ALA A 27 -12.96 10.78 -25.11
N ILE A 28 -13.10 11.98 -25.62
CA ILE A 28 -13.56 13.17 -24.89
C ILE A 28 -14.76 13.73 -25.62
N ASP A 29 -15.90 13.76 -24.94
CA ASP A 29 -17.16 14.28 -25.47
C ASP A 29 -17.59 15.57 -24.76
N GLY A 30 -18.26 16.44 -25.49
CA GLY A 30 -18.78 17.70 -24.97
C GLY A 30 -17.68 18.63 -24.45
N PHE A 31 -16.50 18.57 -25.08
CA PHE A 31 -15.39 19.46 -24.72
C PHE A 31 -15.77 20.92 -24.96
N PHE A 32 -15.50 21.75 -23.98
CA PHE A 32 -15.60 23.21 -24.11
C PHE A 32 -14.36 23.88 -23.53
N LEU A 33 -14.02 25.02 -24.09
CA LEU A 33 -12.95 25.91 -23.62
C LEU A 33 -13.39 27.35 -23.80
N HIS A 34 -13.33 28.11 -22.71
CA HIS A 34 -13.58 29.52 -22.65
C HIS A 34 -12.39 30.21 -22.01
N ILE A 35 -11.79 31.16 -22.73
CA ILE A 35 -10.66 31.92 -22.21
C ILE A 35 -10.99 33.39 -22.47
N ASP A 36 -11.00 34.17 -21.40
CA ASP A 36 -11.14 35.63 -21.43
C ASP A 36 -9.88 36.27 -20.84
N GLY A 37 -9.36 37.30 -21.48
CA GLY A 37 -8.25 38.08 -20.94
C GLY A 37 -7.39 38.75 -21.98
N LEU A 38 -6.38 39.44 -21.51
CA LEU A 38 -5.43 40.18 -22.35
C LEU A 38 -4.09 39.47 -22.36
N LEU A 39 -3.65 38.98 -23.51
CA LEU A 39 -2.31 38.47 -23.74
C LEU A 39 -1.37 39.64 -24.13
N THR A 40 -0.55 40.08 -23.18
CA THR A 40 0.44 41.14 -23.39
C THR A 40 1.87 40.61 -23.20
N GLN A 41 2.86 41.34 -23.66
CA GLN A 41 4.27 40.94 -23.50
C GLN A 41 4.78 40.98 -22.04
N ARG A 42 4.11 41.67 -21.13
CA ARG A 42 4.61 41.94 -19.78
C ARG A 42 3.91 41.16 -18.66
N GLY A 43 2.87 40.45 -18.97
CA GLY A 43 2.10 39.66 -18.01
C GLY A 43 0.66 39.54 -18.47
N ASN A 44 0.10 38.37 -18.27
CA ASN A 44 -1.21 38.04 -18.80
C ASN A 44 -2.04 37.45 -17.68
N LYS A 45 -3.28 37.90 -17.60
CA LYS A 45 -4.26 37.38 -16.67
C LYS A 45 -5.40 36.82 -17.53
N LEU A 46 -5.58 35.51 -17.45
CA LEU A 46 -6.57 34.79 -18.22
C LEU A 46 -7.55 34.13 -17.27
N ASP A 47 -8.83 34.45 -17.41
CA ASP A 47 -9.88 33.66 -16.78
C ASP A 47 -10.19 32.48 -17.73
N VAL A 48 -10.05 31.27 -17.23
CA VAL A 48 -10.16 30.01 -18.00
C VAL A 48 -11.27 29.16 -17.43
N GLU A 49 -12.20 28.77 -18.29
CA GLU A 49 -13.20 27.76 -18.00
C GLU A 49 -13.14 26.68 -19.08
N THR A 50 -12.92 25.42 -18.69
CA THR A 50 -12.85 24.30 -19.62
C THR A 50 -13.43 23.05 -18.99
N GLY A 51 -13.83 22.11 -19.82
CA GLY A 51 -14.34 20.85 -19.32
C GLY A 51 -14.84 19.93 -20.42
N SER A 52 -15.38 18.82 -19.99
CA SER A 52 -16.00 17.81 -20.83
C SER A 52 -17.11 17.10 -20.09
N SER A 53 -18.13 16.67 -20.81
CA SER A 53 -19.24 15.90 -20.24
C SER A 53 -18.89 14.41 -20.06
N SER A 54 -17.91 13.93 -20.78
CA SER A 54 -17.48 12.53 -20.71
C SER A 54 -16.03 12.38 -21.18
N ILE A 55 -15.23 11.73 -20.36
CA ILE A 55 -13.90 11.25 -20.72
C ILE A 55 -13.87 9.74 -20.52
N VAL A 56 -13.44 9.02 -21.53
CA VAL A 56 -13.19 7.58 -21.49
C VAL A 56 -11.71 7.36 -21.79
N PHE A 57 -11.04 6.57 -20.99
CA PHE A 57 -9.64 6.20 -21.18
C PHE A 57 -9.47 4.69 -21.01
N ARG A 58 -8.76 4.04 -21.91
CA ARG A 58 -8.38 2.62 -21.82
C ARG A 58 -6.92 2.45 -22.20
N SER A 59 -6.21 1.65 -21.43
CA SER A 59 -4.85 1.18 -21.70
C SER A 59 -4.71 -0.29 -21.27
N PRO A 60 -3.66 -1.02 -21.63
CA PRO A 60 -3.48 -2.42 -21.22
C PRO A 60 -3.49 -2.65 -19.72
N SER A 61 -3.05 -1.66 -18.95
CA SER A 61 -2.91 -1.76 -17.49
C SER A 61 -4.02 -1.04 -16.72
N TYR A 62 -4.83 -0.21 -17.39
CA TYR A 62 -5.82 0.63 -16.73
C TYR A 62 -6.96 0.98 -17.67
N SER A 63 -8.18 0.89 -17.18
CA SER A 63 -9.38 1.29 -17.91
C SER A 63 -10.25 2.20 -17.02
N LEU A 64 -10.44 3.45 -17.44
CA LEU A 64 -11.45 4.33 -16.93
C LEU A 64 -12.70 4.14 -17.79
N ALA A 65 -13.47 3.10 -17.51
CA ALA A 65 -14.66 2.76 -18.27
C ALA A 65 -15.87 3.65 -17.96
N ASN A 66 -15.85 4.30 -16.79
CA ASN A 66 -16.91 5.20 -16.37
C ASN A 66 -16.69 6.59 -16.98
N LYS A 67 -17.77 7.18 -17.45
CA LYS A 67 -17.80 8.53 -17.99
C LYS A 67 -17.37 9.52 -16.90
N LEU A 68 -16.16 10.02 -17.02
CA LEU A 68 -15.63 11.04 -16.13
C LEU A 68 -16.00 12.43 -16.71
N ALA A 69 -16.81 13.19 -16.00
CA ALA A 69 -17.08 14.59 -16.33
C ALA A 69 -16.07 15.48 -15.60
N LEU A 70 -15.44 16.39 -16.35
CA LEU A 70 -14.50 17.35 -15.79
C LEU A 70 -14.96 18.77 -16.10
N ARG A 71 -14.85 19.67 -15.12
CA ARG A 71 -15.00 21.11 -15.32
C ARG A 71 -13.95 21.85 -14.50
N PHE A 72 -13.12 22.58 -15.18
CA PHE A 72 -12.12 23.46 -14.57
C PHE A 72 -12.53 24.91 -14.74
N LYS A 73 -12.41 25.68 -13.69
CA LYS A 73 -12.57 27.14 -13.69
C LYS A 73 -11.46 27.73 -12.82
N GLY A 74 -10.74 28.70 -13.35
CA GLY A 74 -9.66 29.32 -12.59
C GLY A 74 -9.02 30.47 -13.35
N ARG A 75 -8.16 31.20 -12.66
CA ARG A 75 -7.39 32.29 -13.21
C ARG A 75 -5.95 31.91 -13.42
N LEU A 76 -5.49 31.96 -14.67
CA LEU A 76 -4.10 31.79 -15.02
C LEU A 76 -3.37 33.13 -15.02
N LEU A 77 -2.27 33.20 -14.33
CA LEU A 77 -1.36 34.35 -14.27
C LEU A 77 -0.07 33.96 -15.01
N LEU A 78 0.10 34.49 -16.22
CA LEU A 78 1.25 34.21 -17.05
C LEU A 78 2.22 35.39 -16.95
N ALA A 79 3.41 35.17 -16.41
CA ALA A 79 4.41 36.22 -16.23
C ALA A 79 5.70 35.87 -17.01
N ASP A 80 6.49 36.91 -17.28
CA ASP A 80 7.84 36.80 -17.83
C ASP A 80 7.95 35.95 -19.12
N GLY A 81 6.98 36.10 -20.05
CA GLY A 81 6.99 35.35 -21.30
C GLY A 81 6.76 33.84 -21.11
N LEU A 82 5.84 33.47 -20.26
CA LEU A 82 5.49 32.09 -19.85
C LEU A 82 6.54 31.40 -18.94
N ARG A 83 7.48 32.14 -18.42
CA ARG A 83 8.46 31.57 -17.47
C ARG A 83 7.88 31.30 -16.09
N ARG A 84 6.73 31.89 -15.77
CA ARG A 84 5.99 31.61 -14.54
C ARG A 84 4.52 31.50 -14.85
N ILE A 85 3.93 30.40 -14.48
CA ILE A 85 2.51 30.09 -14.63
C ILE A 85 1.90 30.03 -13.22
N GLY A 86 1.10 31.04 -12.89
CA GLY A 86 0.35 31.07 -11.63
C GLY A 86 -1.07 30.55 -11.84
N LEU A 87 -1.61 29.91 -10.84
CA LEU A 87 -2.97 29.45 -10.74
C LEU A 87 -3.61 30.09 -9.52
N ARG A 88 -4.79 30.73 -9.71
CA ARG A 88 -5.51 31.39 -8.63
C ARG A 88 -6.99 31.05 -8.69
N ASP A 89 -7.58 30.89 -7.51
CA ASP A 89 -8.99 30.62 -7.35
C ASP A 89 -9.45 29.47 -8.28
N ALA A 90 -8.59 28.45 -8.45
CA ALA A 90 -8.88 27.35 -9.35
C ALA A 90 -9.79 26.35 -8.67
N GLU A 91 -10.84 25.97 -9.37
CA GLU A 91 -11.76 24.92 -8.99
C GLU A 91 -11.83 23.90 -10.12
N LEU A 92 -11.61 22.63 -9.78
CA LEU A 92 -11.73 21.47 -10.66
C LEU A 92 -12.87 20.60 -10.14
N LEU A 93 -13.99 20.59 -10.84
CA LEU A 93 -15.05 19.61 -10.61
C LEU A 93 -14.70 18.33 -11.36
N VAL A 94 -14.55 17.24 -10.61
CA VAL A 94 -14.40 15.90 -11.15
C VAL A 94 -15.67 15.14 -10.82
N ASN A 95 -16.54 14.90 -11.79
CA ASN A 95 -17.97 14.62 -11.58
C ASN A 95 -18.60 15.71 -10.68
N ASN A 96 -18.92 15.38 -9.43
CA ASN A 96 -19.49 16.34 -8.46
C ASN A 96 -18.51 16.77 -7.38
N LEU A 97 -17.26 16.27 -7.37
CA LEU A 97 -16.27 16.63 -6.35
C LEU A 97 -15.51 17.90 -6.70
N PRO A 98 -15.64 18.97 -5.91
CA PRO A 98 -14.96 20.22 -6.12
C PRO A 98 -13.57 20.23 -5.48
N PHE A 99 -12.54 20.07 -6.29
CA PHE A 99 -11.15 20.29 -5.89
C PHE A 99 -10.79 21.77 -6.10
N THR A 100 -10.02 22.30 -5.18
CA THR A 100 -9.44 23.64 -5.28
C THR A 100 -7.93 23.56 -5.45
N ALA A 101 -7.35 24.53 -6.15
CA ALA A 101 -5.90 24.65 -6.26
C ALA A 101 -5.47 26.11 -6.41
N ASP A 102 -4.37 26.46 -5.73
CA ASP A 102 -3.70 27.76 -5.81
C ASP A 102 -2.19 27.56 -5.82
N GLY A 103 -1.48 28.44 -6.51
CA GLY A 103 -0.04 28.41 -6.50
C GLY A 103 0.60 28.84 -7.82
N PHE A 104 1.79 28.33 -8.06
CA PHE A 104 2.51 28.60 -9.31
C PHE A 104 3.46 27.46 -9.69
N MET A 105 3.80 27.45 -10.97
CA MET A 105 4.87 26.63 -11.54
C MET A 105 5.80 27.50 -12.37
N VAL A 106 7.10 27.28 -12.24
CA VAL A 106 8.15 27.80 -13.12
C VAL A 106 8.61 26.63 -13.97
N PRO A 107 8.37 26.64 -15.29
CA PRO A 107 8.83 25.58 -16.18
C PRO A 107 10.35 25.45 -16.18
N ALA A 108 10.84 24.24 -16.49
CA ALA A 108 12.26 23.97 -16.63
C ALA A 108 12.87 24.82 -17.76
N THR A 109 14.14 25.15 -17.60
CA THR A 109 14.99 25.72 -18.66
C THR A 109 16.18 24.79 -18.87
N GLU A 110 17.04 25.09 -19.83
CA GLU A 110 18.27 24.30 -20.07
C GLU A 110 19.17 24.23 -18.82
N ASP A 111 19.15 25.29 -17.99
CA ASP A 111 20.03 25.42 -16.82
C ASP A 111 19.35 25.12 -15.47
N ASN A 112 18.03 25.07 -15.41
CA ASN A 112 17.30 24.96 -14.14
C ASN A 112 16.11 23.98 -14.26
N PRO A 113 15.89 23.15 -13.21
CA PRO A 113 14.71 22.30 -13.14
C PRO A 113 13.44 23.13 -13.01
N SER A 114 12.28 22.50 -13.24
CA SER A 114 10.98 23.11 -12.93
C SER A 114 10.88 23.38 -11.43
N ARG A 115 10.19 24.45 -11.07
CA ARG A 115 9.83 24.73 -9.67
C ARG A 115 8.32 24.81 -9.52
N ILE A 116 7.81 24.14 -8.51
CA ILE A 116 6.39 24.11 -8.18
C ILE A 116 6.17 24.59 -6.74
N ASP A 117 5.11 25.36 -6.53
CA ASP A 117 4.62 25.75 -5.21
C ASP A 117 3.08 25.87 -5.33
N MET A 118 2.40 24.80 -4.96
CA MET A 118 0.96 24.68 -5.11
C MET A 118 0.34 24.11 -3.84
N THR A 119 -0.81 24.63 -3.48
CA THR A 119 -1.74 24.07 -2.50
C THR A 119 -2.96 23.55 -3.22
N PHE A 120 -3.52 22.44 -2.75
CA PHE A 120 -4.74 21.87 -3.29
C PHE A 120 -5.60 21.29 -2.18
N GLY A 121 -6.89 21.14 -2.44
CA GLY A 121 -7.80 20.57 -1.46
C GLY A 121 -9.13 20.17 -2.09
N LEU A 122 -9.85 19.33 -1.37
CA LEU A 122 -11.23 18.99 -1.66
C LEU A 122 -12.12 19.91 -0.80
N LYS A 123 -12.92 20.71 -1.46
CA LYS A 123 -13.87 21.58 -0.78
C LYS A 123 -14.98 20.73 -0.20
N VAL A 124 -15.08 20.69 1.12
CA VAL A 124 -16.02 19.91 1.95
C VAL A 124 -17.05 19.14 1.12
N SER A 125 -16.84 17.83 1.00
CA SER A 125 -17.74 16.99 0.23
C SER A 125 -18.42 16.00 1.14
N ASP A 126 -19.66 15.72 0.85
CA ASP A 126 -20.38 14.60 1.42
C ASP A 126 -19.72 13.29 0.97
N MET A 127 -19.60 12.32 1.88
CA MET A 127 -19.09 10.98 1.56
C MET A 127 -19.85 10.35 0.40
N ASN A 128 -21.11 10.66 0.23
CA ASN A 128 -21.92 10.15 -0.87
C ASN A 128 -21.35 10.54 -2.24
N ASP A 129 -20.75 11.72 -2.36
CA ASP A 129 -20.12 12.17 -3.61
C ASP A 129 -18.90 11.34 -3.99
N LEU A 130 -18.14 10.83 -3.02
CA LEU A 130 -17.01 9.92 -3.29
C LEU A 130 -17.44 8.58 -3.88
N LEU A 131 -18.60 8.08 -3.53
CA LEU A 131 -19.07 6.78 -4.05
C LEU A 131 -19.21 6.80 -5.56
N HIS A 132 -19.45 7.96 -6.17
CA HIS A 132 -19.55 8.12 -7.61
C HIS A 132 -18.20 7.95 -8.35
N PHE A 133 -17.07 7.98 -7.64
CA PHE A 133 -15.75 7.72 -8.22
C PHE A 133 -15.40 6.24 -8.28
N ILE A 134 -16.02 5.44 -7.44
CA ILE A 134 -15.76 4.01 -7.46
C ILE A 134 -16.59 3.41 -8.60
N PRO A 135 -15.97 2.66 -9.52
CA PRO A 135 -16.67 2.05 -10.64
C PRO A 135 -17.87 1.20 -10.18
N ASP A 136 -18.98 1.27 -10.93
CA ASP A 136 -20.23 0.53 -10.62
C ASP A 136 -20.03 -0.98 -10.49
N GLU A 137 -19.02 -1.48 -11.17
CA GLU A 137 -18.67 -2.92 -11.13
C GLU A 137 -18.22 -3.41 -9.74
N TYR A 138 -17.76 -2.50 -8.88
CA TYR A 138 -17.35 -2.84 -7.50
C TYR A 138 -18.47 -2.69 -6.48
N PHE A 139 -19.52 -1.93 -6.81
CA PHE A 139 -20.62 -1.69 -5.89
C PHE A 139 -21.87 -2.47 -6.27
N LYS A 140 -22.52 -3.01 -5.24
CA LYS A 140 -23.86 -3.55 -5.35
C LYS A 140 -24.86 -2.46 -4.94
N ASP A 141 -25.82 -2.17 -5.81
CA ASP A 141 -26.93 -1.26 -5.48
C ASP A 141 -26.49 0.18 -5.04
N ARG A 142 -25.52 0.79 -5.73
CA ARG A 142 -25.05 2.16 -5.43
C ARG A 142 -26.20 3.15 -5.19
N ASP A 143 -27.24 3.12 -6.02
CA ASP A 143 -28.38 4.04 -5.92
C ASP A 143 -29.21 3.87 -4.63
N LYS A 144 -29.03 2.76 -3.95
CA LYS A 144 -29.66 2.48 -2.65
C LYS A 144 -28.75 2.82 -1.46
N THR A 145 -27.53 3.22 -1.73
CA THR A 145 -26.55 3.54 -0.70
C THR A 145 -26.76 4.95 -0.17
N LEU A 146 -26.58 5.10 1.12
CA LEU A 146 -26.54 6.36 1.83
C LEU A 146 -25.22 6.42 2.60
N ALA A 147 -24.33 7.30 2.17
CA ALA A 147 -23.08 7.57 2.89
C ALA A 147 -23.14 8.99 3.43
N GLU A 148 -22.92 9.14 4.72
CA GLU A 148 -22.89 10.43 5.41
C GLU A 148 -21.51 10.64 5.99
N GLY A 149 -21.15 11.89 6.24
CA GLY A 149 -19.88 12.28 6.82
C GLY A 149 -19.15 13.30 5.96
N ARG A 150 -18.16 13.90 6.57
CA ARG A 150 -17.33 14.95 5.95
C ARG A 150 -15.98 14.38 5.56
N ILE A 151 -15.57 14.67 4.32
CA ILE A 151 -14.25 14.34 3.82
C ILE A 151 -13.46 15.62 3.66
N ILE A 152 -12.24 15.60 4.18
CA ILE A 152 -11.27 16.68 4.05
C ILE A 152 -10.06 16.07 3.35
N LEU A 153 -9.67 16.66 2.23
CA LEU A 153 -8.43 16.34 1.55
C LEU A 153 -7.72 17.67 1.29
N GLU A 154 -6.56 17.84 1.89
CA GLU A 154 -5.75 19.04 1.76
C GLU A 154 -4.29 18.64 1.54
N GLY A 155 -3.60 19.41 0.71
CA GLY A 155 -2.20 19.13 0.46
C GLY A 155 -1.47 20.30 -0.18
N ASP A 156 -0.16 20.12 -0.23
CA ASP A 156 0.73 21.03 -0.96
C ASP A 156 1.87 20.27 -1.64
N ILE A 157 2.37 20.86 -2.71
CA ILE A 157 3.54 20.38 -3.45
C ILE A 157 4.49 21.56 -3.58
N ARG A 158 5.70 21.44 -3.03
CA ARG A 158 6.70 22.51 -3.03
C ARG A 158 8.09 22.00 -3.35
N GLY A 159 8.79 22.72 -4.20
CA GLY A 159 10.18 22.46 -4.51
C GLY A 159 10.49 22.37 -5.99
N GLU A 160 11.62 21.78 -6.29
CA GLU A 160 12.08 21.56 -7.65
C GLU A 160 11.58 20.19 -8.17
N LEU A 161 11.27 20.13 -9.47
CA LEU A 161 10.80 18.95 -10.16
C LEU A 161 11.67 18.73 -11.41
N GLY A 162 12.28 17.57 -11.52
CA GLY A 162 13.13 17.16 -12.63
C GLY A 162 13.30 15.64 -12.68
N ASP A 163 14.12 15.13 -13.60
CA ASP A 163 14.28 13.68 -13.82
C ASP A 163 14.71 12.90 -12.56
N SER A 164 15.48 13.54 -11.68
CA SER A 164 15.96 12.94 -10.43
C SER A 164 15.65 13.80 -9.20
N ILE A 165 14.86 14.85 -9.37
CA ILE A 165 14.52 15.80 -8.30
C ILE A 165 13.01 15.72 -8.09
N VAL A 166 12.61 15.35 -6.87
CA VAL A 166 11.21 15.23 -6.48
C VAL A 166 10.90 16.33 -5.47
N PRO A 167 9.82 17.10 -5.66
CA PRO A 167 9.41 18.11 -4.68
C PRO A 167 8.95 17.47 -3.37
N THR A 168 8.80 18.30 -2.35
CA THR A 168 8.12 17.91 -1.11
C THR A 168 6.62 17.89 -1.36
N VAL A 169 5.95 16.83 -0.94
CA VAL A 169 4.50 16.65 -1.01
C VAL A 169 3.97 16.42 0.39
N ASN A 170 3.01 17.23 0.81
CA ASN A 170 2.22 17.00 2.01
C ASN A 170 0.78 16.71 1.60
N LEU A 171 0.16 15.73 2.24
CA LEU A 171 -1.23 15.38 2.02
C LEU A 171 -1.86 15.00 3.36
N CYS A 172 -2.98 15.62 3.69
CA CYS A 172 -3.84 15.25 4.81
C CYS A 172 -5.18 14.76 4.26
N CYS A 173 -5.63 13.61 4.73
CA CYS A 173 -6.92 13.02 4.35
C CYS A 173 -7.67 12.63 5.62
N LYS A 174 -8.86 13.24 5.85
CA LYS A 174 -9.69 12.94 7.01
C LYS A 174 -11.10 12.56 6.58
N ILE A 175 -11.67 11.60 7.32
CA ILE A 175 -13.10 11.29 7.30
C ILE A 175 -13.61 11.52 8.71
N GLU A 176 -14.55 12.44 8.83
CA GLU A 176 -15.20 12.79 10.11
C GLU A 176 -16.67 12.41 10.05
N ASP A 177 -17.14 11.82 11.16
CA ASP A 177 -18.54 11.41 11.35
C ASP A 177 -19.10 10.57 10.19
N GLY A 178 -18.22 9.71 9.63
CA GLY A 178 -18.57 8.84 8.51
C GLY A 178 -19.54 7.74 8.94
N SER A 179 -20.56 7.52 8.12
CA SER A 179 -21.46 6.37 8.21
C SER A 179 -21.82 5.87 6.82
N TYR A 180 -22.24 4.61 6.71
CA TYR A 180 -22.57 4.00 5.44
C TYR A 180 -23.68 2.97 5.60
N HIS A 181 -24.82 3.21 4.96
CA HIS A 181 -26.00 2.36 5.05
C HIS A 181 -26.58 2.07 3.66
N VAL A 182 -27.23 0.93 3.52
CA VAL A 182 -28.01 0.60 2.32
C VAL A 182 -29.49 0.72 2.66
N LYS A 183 -30.27 1.43 1.84
CA LYS A 183 -31.72 1.61 2.05
C LYS A 183 -32.43 0.26 2.12
N GLY A 184 -33.20 0.06 3.20
CA GLY A 184 -33.93 -1.19 3.45
C GLY A 184 -33.13 -2.27 4.19
N ILE A 185 -31.89 -1.97 4.58
CA ILE A 185 -31.05 -2.80 5.45
C ILE A 185 -30.85 -2.05 6.75
N GLU A 186 -31.21 -2.66 7.90
CA GLU A 186 -31.09 -2.01 9.20
C GLU A 186 -29.64 -1.89 9.67
N GLN A 187 -28.73 -2.73 9.14
CA GLN A 187 -27.34 -2.78 9.55
C GLN A 187 -26.46 -2.09 8.51
N GLY A 188 -25.52 -1.31 8.98
CA GLY A 188 -24.54 -0.59 8.17
C GLY A 188 -23.23 -0.38 8.92
N ILE A 189 -22.41 0.50 8.42
CA ILE A 189 -21.29 1.08 9.14
C ILE A 189 -21.81 2.31 9.87
N ASP A 190 -21.83 2.22 11.20
CA ASP A 190 -22.36 3.28 12.07
C ASP A 190 -21.31 4.36 12.34
N THR A 191 -20.04 3.99 12.31
CA THR A 191 -18.92 4.91 12.52
C THR A 191 -17.76 4.57 11.61
N LEU A 192 -17.36 5.55 10.82
CA LEU A 192 -16.11 5.54 10.05
C LEU A 192 -15.37 6.85 10.34
N ARG A 193 -14.21 6.75 10.97
CA ARG A 193 -13.27 7.85 11.14
C ARG A 193 -11.93 7.47 10.57
N MET A 194 -11.29 8.39 9.89
CA MET A 194 -9.96 8.19 9.34
C MET A 194 -9.20 9.51 9.37
N ASP A 195 -7.95 9.47 9.79
CA ASP A 195 -7.04 10.61 9.76
C ASP A 195 -5.67 10.11 9.29
N VAL A 196 -5.28 10.50 8.09
CA VAL A 196 -4.04 10.08 7.43
C VAL A 196 -3.25 11.29 6.98
N ASP A 197 -1.99 11.36 7.40
CA ASP A 197 -1.03 12.34 6.95
C ASP A 197 0.10 11.67 6.16
N LEU A 198 0.43 12.23 5.00
CA LEU A 198 1.54 11.86 4.15
C LEU A 198 2.51 13.03 4.03
N HIS A 199 3.79 12.78 4.30
CA HIS A 199 4.88 13.70 4.00
C HIS A 199 5.93 12.99 3.15
N LEU A 200 6.10 13.42 1.93
CA LEU A 200 7.16 12.96 1.03
C LEU A 200 8.16 14.08 0.82
N ASN A 201 9.43 13.81 1.06
CA ASN A 201 10.50 14.78 0.87
C ASN A 201 11.53 14.23 -0.11
N GLY A 202 11.52 14.75 -1.33
CA GLY A 202 12.44 14.27 -2.36
C GLY A 202 13.90 14.65 -2.12
N ALA A 203 14.14 15.78 -1.46
CA ALA A 203 15.51 16.20 -1.10
C ALA A 203 16.09 15.39 0.07
N TYR A 204 15.24 15.03 1.02
CA TYR A 204 15.60 14.26 2.22
C TYR A 204 14.63 13.07 2.37
N PRO A 205 14.77 12.00 1.56
CA PRO A 205 13.83 10.88 1.53
C PRO A 205 13.65 10.18 2.88
N ASP A 206 14.65 10.20 3.74
CA ASP A 206 14.64 9.67 5.10
C ASP A 206 13.72 10.45 6.06
N SER A 207 13.35 11.69 5.72
CA SER A 207 12.34 12.46 6.46
C SER A 207 10.90 12.14 6.07
N SER A 208 10.70 11.36 5.01
CA SER A 208 9.37 10.99 4.52
C SER A 208 8.66 10.04 5.48
N TYR A 209 7.36 10.28 5.67
CA TYR A 209 6.52 9.44 6.52
C TYR A 209 5.08 9.35 6.01
N VAL A 210 4.41 8.29 6.45
CA VAL A 210 2.96 8.15 6.41
C VAL A 210 2.49 7.91 7.84
N SER A 211 1.55 8.70 8.32
CA SER A 211 0.91 8.54 9.63
C SER A 211 -0.57 8.25 9.45
N LEU A 212 -1.05 7.22 10.09
CA LEU A 212 -2.46 6.95 10.34
C LEU A 212 -2.72 7.30 11.80
N GLU A 213 -3.19 8.52 12.06
CA GLU A 213 -3.46 8.96 13.42
C GLU A 213 -4.64 8.22 14.02
N GLU A 214 -5.68 7.99 13.23
CA GLU A 214 -6.86 7.23 13.62
C GLU A 214 -7.47 6.52 12.39
N LEU A 215 -7.85 5.27 12.58
CA LEU A 215 -8.88 4.58 11.81
C LEU A 215 -9.83 3.92 12.81
N THR A 216 -11.10 4.32 12.80
CA THR A 216 -12.17 3.70 13.57
C THR A 216 -13.26 3.24 12.63
N LEU A 217 -13.58 1.95 12.67
CA LEU A 217 -14.63 1.31 11.88
C LEU A 217 -15.54 0.51 12.80
N ILE A 218 -16.82 0.91 12.91
CA ILE A 218 -17.82 0.23 13.73
C ILE A 218 -19.08 -0.01 12.89
N GLY A 219 -19.59 -1.22 12.93
CA GLY A 219 -20.81 -1.65 12.23
C GLY A 219 -20.63 -3.02 11.57
N LEU A 220 -21.71 -3.69 11.22
CA LEU A 220 -21.70 -4.98 10.53
C LEU A 220 -20.82 -6.05 11.21
N ASN A 221 -20.98 -6.21 12.54
CA ASN A 221 -20.13 -7.08 13.37
C ASN A 221 -18.63 -6.73 13.36
N THR A 222 -18.30 -5.56 12.90
CA THR A 222 -16.94 -5.03 12.88
C THR A 222 -16.79 -3.97 13.97
N SER A 223 -15.70 -4.04 14.71
CA SER A 223 -15.26 -3.00 15.63
C SER A 223 -13.73 -2.98 15.58
N LEU A 224 -13.16 -2.07 14.81
CA LEU A 224 -11.72 -1.98 14.55
C LEU A 224 -11.24 -0.57 14.84
N THR A 225 -10.17 -0.48 15.62
CA THR A 225 -9.37 0.74 15.77
C THR A 225 -7.94 0.46 15.33
N MET A 226 -7.37 1.36 14.56
CA MET A 226 -5.98 1.30 14.13
C MET A 226 -5.35 2.67 14.20
N SER A 227 -4.07 2.70 14.56
CA SER A 227 -3.19 3.84 14.38
C SER A 227 -1.79 3.36 14.01
N GLY A 228 -0.99 4.22 13.41
CA GLY A 228 0.36 3.83 13.06
C GLY A 228 1.12 4.87 12.28
N GLU A 229 2.41 4.68 12.20
CA GLU A 229 3.31 5.56 11.48
C GLU A 229 4.45 4.76 10.85
N VAL A 230 4.80 5.10 9.62
CA VAL A 230 5.99 4.58 8.94
C VAL A 230 6.86 5.78 8.57
N ARG A 231 8.05 5.88 9.15
CA ARG A 231 9.07 6.89 8.83
C ARG A 231 10.22 6.30 8.04
N ASP A 232 10.95 7.12 7.29
CA ASP A 232 12.07 6.70 6.44
C ASP A 232 11.68 5.58 5.48
N ILE A 233 10.58 5.81 4.74
CA ILE A 233 9.90 4.80 3.91
C ILE A 233 10.84 4.11 2.91
N TRP A 234 11.86 4.84 2.43
CA TRP A 234 12.69 4.43 1.30
C TRP A 234 13.97 3.69 1.67
N ARG A 235 14.51 3.94 2.86
CA ARG A 235 15.83 3.41 3.25
C ARG A 235 15.74 2.40 4.39
N ASN A 236 15.22 2.84 5.52
CA ASN A 236 15.16 2.03 6.73
C ASN A 236 13.84 2.31 7.48
N PRO A 237 12.74 1.74 7.00
CA PRO A 237 11.43 2.00 7.56
C PRO A 237 11.38 1.77 9.07
N ALA A 238 11.02 2.82 9.81
CA ALA A 238 10.68 2.76 11.22
C ALA A 238 9.17 2.69 11.34
N ILE A 239 8.67 1.58 11.87
CA ILE A 239 7.26 1.24 11.91
C ILE A 239 6.78 1.31 13.36
N ARG A 240 5.68 2.04 13.57
CA ARG A 240 4.83 1.96 14.75
C ARG A 240 3.43 1.61 14.27
N ALA A 241 2.80 0.62 14.86
CA ALA A 241 1.42 0.28 14.54
C ALA A 241 0.71 -0.28 15.77
N GLU A 242 -0.54 0.12 15.93
CA GLU A 242 -1.47 -0.42 16.91
C GLU A 242 -2.75 -0.80 16.19
N MET A 243 -3.26 -1.99 16.48
CA MET A 243 -4.49 -2.51 15.92
C MET A 243 -5.26 -3.26 16.99
N LYS A 244 -6.52 -2.90 17.17
CA LYS A 244 -7.38 -3.56 18.15
C LYS A 244 -8.79 -3.72 17.61
N GLY A 245 -9.32 -4.93 17.72
CA GLY A 245 -10.72 -5.18 17.39
C GLY A 245 -10.93 -6.42 16.53
N GLN A 246 -12.08 -6.45 15.91
CA GLN A 246 -12.50 -7.53 15.01
C GLN A 246 -13.09 -6.97 13.72
N VAL A 247 -12.94 -7.73 12.65
CA VAL A 247 -13.50 -7.42 11.33
C VAL A 247 -14.25 -8.64 10.82
N ASP A 248 -15.52 -8.44 10.43
CA ASP A 248 -16.32 -9.42 9.70
C ASP A 248 -16.32 -9.04 8.20
N PHE A 249 -15.33 -9.53 7.47
CA PHE A 249 -15.20 -9.26 6.04
C PHE A 249 -16.40 -9.78 5.24
N THR A 250 -17.02 -10.88 5.68
CA THR A 250 -18.18 -11.46 5.00
C THR A 250 -19.35 -10.49 5.02
N ARG A 251 -19.64 -9.89 6.17
CA ARG A 251 -20.73 -8.93 6.28
C ARG A 251 -20.43 -7.63 5.56
N LEU A 252 -19.21 -7.08 5.74
CA LEU A 252 -18.80 -5.88 5.04
C LEU A 252 -18.91 -6.05 3.51
N ALA A 253 -18.35 -7.13 2.98
CA ALA A 253 -18.36 -7.37 1.55
C ALA A 253 -19.77 -7.63 0.99
N LYS A 254 -20.57 -8.42 1.70
CA LYS A 254 -21.92 -8.78 1.27
C LYS A 254 -22.83 -7.57 1.03
N GLU A 255 -22.69 -6.55 1.88
CA GLU A 255 -23.53 -5.37 1.80
C GLU A 255 -23.04 -4.33 0.77
N PHE A 256 -21.74 -4.28 0.52
CA PHE A 256 -21.15 -3.18 -0.26
C PHE A 256 -20.54 -3.61 -1.59
N LEU A 257 -19.99 -4.82 -1.68
CA LEU A 257 -19.20 -5.25 -2.82
C LEU A 257 -20.00 -6.13 -3.79
N ASN A 258 -19.67 -6.01 -5.06
CA ASN A 258 -20.15 -6.95 -6.06
C ASN A 258 -19.28 -8.23 -6.02
N PRO A 259 -19.86 -9.39 -5.62
CA PRO A 259 -19.09 -10.61 -5.45
C PRO A 259 -18.51 -11.18 -6.75
N ASP A 260 -19.04 -10.78 -7.92
CA ASP A 260 -18.50 -11.19 -9.22
C ASP A 260 -17.20 -10.49 -9.57
N THR A 261 -16.91 -9.34 -8.92
CA THR A 261 -15.72 -8.53 -9.15
C THR A 261 -14.74 -8.61 -7.97
N LEU A 262 -15.28 -8.49 -6.76
CA LEU A 262 -14.51 -8.53 -5.52
C LEU A 262 -15.30 -9.27 -4.45
N LEU A 263 -14.76 -10.39 -3.99
CA LEU A 263 -15.31 -11.18 -2.90
C LEU A 263 -14.34 -11.15 -1.72
N LEU A 264 -14.89 -10.84 -0.54
CA LEU A 264 -14.17 -10.97 0.74
C LEU A 264 -15.07 -11.78 1.69
N GLU A 265 -14.50 -12.81 2.31
CA GLU A 265 -15.19 -13.64 3.31
C GLU A 265 -14.26 -13.91 4.48
N GLY A 266 -14.81 -14.06 5.66
CA GLY A 266 -14.10 -14.47 6.86
C GLY A 266 -14.11 -13.43 7.96
N THR A 267 -13.43 -13.77 9.05
CA THR A 267 -13.31 -12.93 10.24
C THR A 267 -11.86 -12.82 10.69
N MET A 268 -11.51 -11.67 11.21
CA MET A 268 -10.19 -11.38 11.79
C MET A 268 -10.39 -10.74 13.16
N MET A 269 -9.58 -11.15 14.13
CA MET A 269 -9.43 -10.48 15.41
C MET A 269 -7.98 -10.07 15.59
N ALA A 270 -7.77 -8.86 16.09
CA ALA A 270 -6.45 -8.31 16.34
C ALA A 270 -6.42 -7.57 17.69
N ASP A 271 -5.33 -7.76 18.41
CA ASP A 271 -4.89 -6.93 19.51
C ASP A 271 -3.36 -6.90 19.42
N LEU A 272 -2.84 -5.96 18.64
CA LEU A 272 -1.43 -5.93 18.24
C LEU A 272 -0.88 -4.53 18.42
N SER A 273 0.27 -4.41 19.06
CA SER A 273 1.08 -3.20 19.14
C SER A 273 2.51 -3.53 18.73
N THR A 274 3.10 -2.73 17.85
CA THR A 274 4.46 -2.97 17.39
C THR A 274 5.22 -1.68 17.13
N VAL A 275 6.52 -1.67 17.50
CA VAL A 275 7.47 -0.60 17.19
C VAL A 275 8.81 -1.23 16.83
N PHE A 276 9.28 -1.01 15.62
CA PHE A 276 10.58 -1.51 15.17
C PHE A 276 11.11 -0.74 13.96
N LYS A 277 12.39 -0.90 13.67
CA LYS A 277 12.99 -0.54 12.38
C LYS A 277 13.30 -1.82 11.62
N VAL A 278 13.07 -1.82 10.30
CA VAL A 278 13.36 -2.98 9.44
C VAL A 278 14.81 -3.42 9.59
N ASP A 279 15.75 -2.46 9.64
CA ASP A 279 17.17 -2.70 9.85
C ASP A 279 17.51 -3.36 11.21
N ASP A 280 16.69 -3.15 12.24
CA ASP A 280 16.88 -3.81 13.53
C ASP A 280 16.56 -5.32 13.46
N ILE A 281 15.59 -5.68 12.62
CA ILE A 281 15.26 -7.08 12.36
C ILE A 281 16.35 -7.73 11.49
N VAL A 282 16.71 -7.09 10.38
CA VAL A 282 17.71 -7.60 9.42
C VAL A 282 19.06 -7.79 10.08
N ASN A 283 19.48 -6.86 10.93
CA ASN A 283 20.76 -6.94 11.67
C ASN A 283 20.64 -7.62 13.04
N SER A 284 19.55 -8.37 13.28
CA SER A 284 19.35 -9.14 14.51
C SER A 284 19.41 -8.31 15.80
N ARG A 285 19.04 -7.04 15.75
CA ARG A 285 18.99 -6.15 16.91
C ARG A 285 17.63 -6.22 17.62
N PHE A 286 17.20 -7.44 17.95
CA PHE A 286 15.87 -7.74 18.46
C PHE A 286 15.51 -7.04 19.76
N ALA A 287 16.49 -6.64 20.57
CA ALA A 287 16.27 -5.82 21.78
C ALA A 287 15.60 -4.46 21.49
N LYS A 288 15.65 -3.99 20.23
CA LYS A 288 15.00 -2.74 19.80
C LYS A 288 13.60 -2.95 19.25
N VAL A 289 13.20 -4.20 19.03
CA VAL A 289 11.86 -4.57 18.54
C VAL A 289 10.93 -4.65 19.75
N LYS A 290 9.93 -3.79 19.78
CA LYS A 290 8.88 -3.81 20.78
C LYS A 290 7.60 -4.22 20.09
N SER A 291 7.18 -5.45 20.32
CA SER A 291 5.95 -5.98 19.74
C SER A 291 5.23 -6.83 20.76
N SER A 292 3.93 -6.69 20.82
CA SER A 292 3.07 -7.50 21.69
C SER A 292 1.69 -7.64 21.08
N GLY A 293 1.10 -8.82 21.25
CA GLY A 293 -0.27 -9.07 20.88
C GLY A 293 -0.47 -10.28 20.01
N ASN A 294 -1.67 -10.38 19.51
CA ASN A 294 -2.09 -11.48 18.65
C ASN A 294 -2.99 -11.02 17.51
N LEU A 295 -2.94 -11.78 16.43
CA LEU A 295 -3.85 -11.65 15.29
C LEU A 295 -4.34 -13.05 14.94
N THR A 296 -5.66 -13.20 14.86
CA THR A 296 -6.32 -14.47 14.54
C THR A 296 -7.20 -14.28 13.34
N VAL A 297 -7.09 -15.18 12.38
CA VAL A 297 -7.94 -15.28 11.19
C VAL A 297 -8.52 -16.70 11.17
N ASP A 298 -9.83 -16.82 11.37
CA ASP A 298 -10.50 -18.14 11.33
C ASP A 298 -10.48 -18.67 9.90
N ARG A 299 -11.18 -18.00 9.02
CA ARG A 299 -11.19 -18.26 7.58
C ARG A 299 -11.21 -16.93 6.86
N PHE A 300 -10.37 -16.79 5.86
CA PHE A 300 -10.33 -15.62 5.01
C PHE A 300 -10.27 -16.06 3.55
N LYS A 301 -11.18 -15.56 2.74
CA LYS A 301 -11.17 -15.73 1.31
C LYS A 301 -11.22 -14.36 0.65
N ALA A 302 -10.32 -14.12 -0.28
CA ALA A 302 -10.30 -12.93 -1.10
C ALA A 302 -10.19 -13.32 -2.57
N PHE A 303 -11.11 -12.82 -3.37
CA PHE A 303 -11.09 -12.98 -4.81
C PHE A 303 -11.23 -11.60 -5.45
N SER A 304 -10.37 -11.30 -6.41
CA SER A 304 -10.45 -10.08 -7.22
C SER A 304 -10.21 -10.39 -8.67
N LYS A 305 -11.27 -10.30 -9.47
CA LYS A 305 -11.20 -10.54 -10.91
C LYS A 305 -10.27 -9.55 -11.63
N PRO A 306 -10.32 -8.23 -11.39
CA PRO A 306 -9.42 -7.26 -12.03
C PRO A 306 -7.95 -7.50 -11.70
N LEU A 307 -7.65 -7.89 -10.46
CA LEU A 307 -6.28 -8.16 -10.03
C LEU A 307 -5.81 -9.58 -10.38
N GLY A 308 -6.74 -10.47 -10.77
CA GLY A 308 -6.44 -11.88 -11.02
C GLY A 308 -5.98 -12.63 -9.78
N VAL A 309 -6.46 -12.25 -8.59
CA VAL A 309 -6.07 -12.85 -7.31
C VAL A 309 -7.20 -13.70 -6.76
N ASP A 310 -6.89 -14.93 -6.34
CA ASP A 310 -7.75 -15.80 -5.53
C ASP A 310 -6.92 -16.32 -4.36
N MET A 311 -7.29 -15.95 -3.14
CA MET A 311 -6.59 -16.29 -1.91
C MET A 311 -7.54 -16.90 -0.88
N TYR A 312 -7.08 -17.94 -0.21
CA TYR A 312 -7.77 -18.58 0.90
C TYR A 312 -6.79 -18.87 2.02
N ILE A 313 -7.16 -18.46 3.25
CA ILE A 313 -6.41 -18.71 4.48
C ILE A 313 -7.39 -19.33 5.48
N ALA A 314 -6.98 -20.40 6.14
CA ALA A 314 -7.72 -21.00 7.24
C ALA A 314 -6.82 -21.18 8.46
N GLY A 315 -7.37 -20.94 9.65
CA GLY A 315 -6.74 -21.19 10.93
C GLY A 315 -5.44 -20.43 11.14
N ALA A 316 -5.36 -19.16 10.71
CA ALA A 316 -4.14 -18.39 10.91
C ALA A 316 -4.13 -17.71 12.28
N ASN A 317 -3.05 -17.94 13.04
CA ASN A 317 -2.80 -17.31 14.31
C ASN A 317 -1.37 -16.78 14.35
N LEU A 318 -1.23 -15.48 14.59
CA LEU A 318 0.03 -14.81 14.85
C LEU A 318 0.05 -14.34 16.30
N PHE A 319 1.04 -14.76 17.04
CA PHE A 319 1.37 -14.21 18.35
C PHE A 319 2.75 -13.54 18.26
N VAL A 320 2.85 -12.34 18.80
CA VAL A 320 4.12 -11.63 18.96
C VAL A 320 4.20 -11.10 20.39
N GLY A 321 5.33 -11.34 21.05
CA GLY A 321 5.57 -10.81 22.36
C GLY A 321 7.00 -10.27 22.50
N SER A 322 7.14 -9.13 23.16
CA SER A 322 8.42 -8.64 23.65
C SER A 322 8.33 -8.51 25.18
N THR A 323 9.24 -9.16 25.87
CA THR A 323 9.23 -9.15 27.34
C THR A 323 10.08 -7.97 27.86
N GLU A 324 9.49 -7.14 28.69
CA GLU A 324 10.19 -6.16 29.51
C GLU A 324 10.44 -6.70 30.94
N ASN A 325 10.60 -8.01 31.08
CA ASN A 325 10.75 -8.60 32.41
C ASN A 325 11.94 -8.01 33.16
N GLU A 326 11.72 -7.69 34.41
CA GLU A 326 12.75 -7.44 35.41
C GLU A 326 13.53 -8.72 35.70
N SER A 327 14.21 -9.21 34.69
CA SER A 327 15.06 -10.39 34.80
C SER A 327 16.39 -10.00 35.40
N LYS A 328 16.99 -10.95 36.12
CA LYS A 328 18.40 -10.87 36.55
C LYS A 328 19.40 -10.70 35.40
N TYR A 329 18.94 -10.85 34.16
CA TYR A 329 19.76 -10.66 32.96
C TYR A 329 19.67 -9.22 32.49
N LEU A 330 20.80 -8.59 32.22
CA LEU A 330 20.91 -7.18 31.84
C LEU A 330 20.23 -6.84 30.52
N ASN A 331 20.11 -7.80 29.63
CA ASN A 331 19.50 -7.64 28.30
C ASN A 331 18.19 -8.41 28.12
N ALA A 332 17.51 -8.73 29.23
CA ALA A 332 16.20 -9.38 29.17
C ALA A 332 15.10 -8.46 28.61
N LYS A 333 15.30 -7.14 28.68
CA LYS A 333 14.42 -6.15 28.08
C LYS A 333 14.42 -6.26 26.55
N GLY A 334 13.22 -6.26 25.96
CA GLY A 334 13.05 -6.29 24.51
C GLY A 334 13.36 -7.64 23.86
N LEU A 335 13.23 -8.74 24.61
CA LEU A 335 13.28 -10.08 24.01
C LEU A 335 12.02 -10.33 23.18
N LEU A 336 12.22 -10.86 21.98
CA LEU A 336 11.15 -11.16 21.03
C LEU A 336 10.79 -12.65 21.07
N SER A 337 9.49 -12.93 21.10
CA SER A 337 8.90 -14.23 20.80
C SER A 337 7.82 -14.02 19.74
N ALA A 338 7.88 -14.79 18.66
CA ALA A 338 6.89 -14.76 17.60
C ALA A 338 6.50 -16.17 17.17
N ASN A 339 5.21 -16.44 17.08
CA ASN A 339 4.66 -17.70 16.64
C ASN A 339 3.59 -17.41 15.58
N LEU A 340 3.73 -18.01 14.42
CA LEU A 340 2.72 -18.00 13.36
C LEU A 340 2.30 -19.45 13.08
N SER A 341 1.02 -19.71 13.08
CA SER A 341 0.45 -20.95 12.55
C SER A 341 -0.60 -20.64 11.50
N VAL A 342 -0.63 -21.43 10.44
CA VAL A 342 -1.64 -21.36 9.37
C VAL A 342 -1.98 -22.78 8.96
N ASP A 343 -3.24 -23.19 9.15
CA ASP A 343 -3.65 -24.55 8.79
C ASP A 343 -3.63 -24.75 7.28
N THR A 344 -4.13 -23.79 6.54
CA THR A 344 -4.14 -23.83 5.06
C THR A 344 -3.94 -22.44 4.47
N LEU A 345 -3.04 -22.34 3.49
CA LEU A 345 -2.84 -21.16 2.67
C LEU A 345 -2.91 -21.54 1.19
N ASN A 346 -3.86 -20.98 0.46
CA ASN A 346 -3.96 -21.10 -1.00
C ASN A 346 -3.87 -19.70 -1.62
N ILE A 347 -3.02 -19.55 -2.62
CA ILE A 347 -2.89 -18.31 -3.38
C ILE A 347 -2.83 -18.67 -4.86
N LYS A 348 -3.66 -18.00 -5.68
CA LYS A 348 -3.56 -18.02 -7.14
C LYS A 348 -3.44 -16.59 -7.64
N TYR A 349 -2.59 -16.40 -8.61
CA TYR A 349 -2.37 -15.12 -9.25
C TYR A 349 -2.36 -15.28 -10.77
N LYS A 350 -3.32 -14.64 -11.45
CA LYS A 350 -3.48 -14.60 -12.93
C LYS A 350 -3.39 -15.99 -13.60
N ASP A 351 -3.84 -17.05 -12.94
CA ASP A 351 -3.68 -18.44 -13.38
C ASP A 351 -2.23 -18.88 -13.70
N GLU A 352 -1.27 -18.00 -13.51
CA GLU A 352 0.16 -18.23 -13.76
C GLU A 352 0.83 -18.84 -12.55
N ILE A 353 0.52 -18.35 -11.36
CA ILE A 353 1.07 -18.82 -10.09
C ILE A 353 -0.04 -19.43 -9.25
N SER A 354 0.20 -20.61 -8.72
CA SER A 354 -0.69 -21.24 -7.75
C SER A 354 0.13 -21.87 -6.65
N THR A 355 -0.09 -21.47 -5.41
CA THR A 355 0.60 -21.98 -4.24
C THR A 355 -0.41 -22.51 -3.22
N ASN A 356 -0.17 -23.73 -2.73
CA ASN A 356 -0.89 -24.33 -1.63
C ASN A 356 0.11 -24.76 -0.57
N ILE A 357 -0.14 -24.36 0.67
CA ILE A 357 0.66 -24.73 1.85
C ILE A 357 -0.30 -25.24 2.92
N GLY A 358 0.01 -26.40 3.51
CA GLY A 358 -0.73 -26.94 4.64
C GLY A 358 0.13 -27.08 5.87
N GLY A 359 -0.45 -26.81 7.05
CA GLY A 359 0.17 -26.98 8.34
C GLY A 359 1.39 -26.08 8.59
N LEU A 360 1.39 -24.85 8.03
CA LEU A 360 2.50 -23.91 8.20
C LEU A 360 2.61 -23.47 9.66
N LYS A 361 3.81 -23.64 10.23
CA LYS A 361 4.18 -23.13 11.56
C LYS A 361 5.52 -22.41 11.47
N MET A 362 5.60 -21.23 12.02
CA MET A 362 6.82 -20.46 12.16
C MET A 362 6.98 -20.06 13.62
N VAL A 363 8.17 -20.22 14.15
CA VAL A 363 8.51 -19.84 15.52
C VAL A 363 9.83 -19.10 15.49
N ALA A 364 9.90 -17.99 16.20
CA ALA A 364 11.14 -17.25 16.41
C ALA A 364 11.22 -16.81 17.87
N ASN A 365 12.29 -17.16 18.56
CA ASN A 365 12.50 -16.79 19.95
C ASN A 365 13.92 -16.30 20.18
N THR A 366 14.05 -15.22 20.95
CA THR A 366 15.34 -14.74 21.43
C THR A 366 15.60 -15.25 22.85
N THR A 367 16.87 -15.42 23.18
CA THR A 367 17.30 -15.87 24.51
C THR A 367 18.09 -14.77 25.23
N PRO A 368 17.80 -14.45 26.50
CA PRO A 368 18.53 -13.42 27.24
C PRO A 368 20.00 -13.83 27.44
N VAL A 369 20.90 -12.85 27.40
CA VAL A 369 22.31 -13.02 27.75
C VAL A 369 22.70 -12.01 28.83
N ILE A 370 23.71 -12.33 29.63
CA ILE A 370 24.19 -11.47 30.73
C ILE A 370 24.99 -10.27 30.16
N ASP A 371 25.79 -10.51 29.14
CA ASP A 371 26.64 -9.49 28.52
C ASP A 371 25.84 -8.66 27.52
N THR A 372 25.66 -7.39 27.81
CA THR A 372 24.90 -6.45 26.97
C THR A 372 25.55 -6.16 25.61
N THR A 373 26.83 -6.48 25.45
CA THR A 373 27.57 -6.31 24.19
C THR A 373 27.52 -7.56 23.32
N ALA A 374 27.09 -8.69 23.87
CA ALA A 374 27.00 -9.94 23.15
C ALA A 374 25.81 -9.97 22.19
N VAL A 375 25.93 -10.77 21.13
CA VAL A 375 24.83 -11.08 20.23
C VAL A 375 23.72 -11.79 21.04
N ILE A 376 22.51 -11.30 20.95
CA ILE A 376 21.33 -11.96 21.52
C ILE A 376 21.03 -13.21 20.67
N PRO A 377 21.11 -14.42 21.25
CA PRO A 377 20.82 -15.62 20.50
C PRO A 377 19.35 -15.67 20.09
N MET A 378 19.10 -16.11 18.87
CA MET A 378 17.77 -16.36 18.34
C MET A 378 17.68 -17.76 17.78
N THR A 379 16.57 -18.42 18.05
CA THR A 379 16.18 -19.66 17.38
C THR A 379 14.97 -19.37 16.49
N ALA A 380 14.99 -19.93 15.30
CA ALA A 380 13.89 -19.86 14.36
C ALA A 380 13.57 -21.25 13.82
N GLY A 381 12.29 -21.52 13.66
CA GLY A 381 11.78 -22.75 13.06
C GLY A 381 10.70 -22.42 12.06
N LEU A 382 10.68 -23.16 10.95
CA LEU A 382 9.60 -23.19 9.99
C LEU A 382 9.28 -24.65 9.71
N GLU A 383 8.01 -24.99 9.82
CA GLU A 383 7.50 -26.33 9.53
C GLU A 383 6.27 -26.20 8.65
N PHE A 384 6.11 -27.07 7.70
CA PHE A 384 4.85 -27.27 6.97
C PHE A 384 4.70 -28.75 6.59
N ASP A 385 3.42 -29.18 6.47
CA ASP A 385 3.12 -30.57 6.14
C ASP A 385 3.25 -30.83 4.65
N HIS A 386 2.87 -29.84 3.84
CA HIS A 386 3.04 -29.89 2.39
C HIS A 386 3.10 -28.50 1.78
N LEU A 387 3.84 -28.39 0.69
CA LEU A 387 3.87 -27.24 -0.21
C LEU A 387 3.68 -27.72 -1.65
N ARG A 388 2.82 -27.07 -2.38
CA ARG A 388 2.65 -27.28 -3.82
C ARG A 388 2.57 -25.93 -4.52
N THR A 389 3.54 -25.64 -5.37
CA THR A 389 3.60 -24.39 -6.12
C THR A 389 3.74 -24.65 -7.62
N LYS A 390 2.89 -23.99 -8.40
CA LYS A 390 3.02 -23.88 -9.85
C LYS A 390 3.58 -22.48 -10.17
N LEU A 391 4.57 -22.45 -11.03
CA LEU A 391 5.20 -21.23 -11.55
C LEU A 391 4.67 -20.86 -12.94
N PRO A 392 4.89 -19.63 -13.43
CA PRO A 392 4.39 -19.17 -14.72
C PRO A 392 4.80 -20.03 -15.92
N ASP A 393 6.00 -20.61 -15.88
CA ASP A 393 6.54 -21.53 -16.89
C ASP A 393 5.97 -22.95 -16.83
N SER A 394 4.89 -23.14 -16.06
CA SER A 394 4.29 -24.44 -15.76
C SER A 394 5.16 -25.40 -14.97
N THR A 395 6.26 -24.93 -14.39
CA THR A 395 7.07 -25.70 -13.45
C THR A 395 6.30 -25.95 -12.15
N TRP A 396 6.41 -27.15 -11.61
CA TRP A 396 5.85 -27.49 -10.31
C TRP A 396 6.96 -27.78 -9.30
N MET A 397 6.80 -27.20 -8.12
CA MET A 397 7.55 -27.58 -6.92
C MET A 397 6.57 -28.17 -5.92
N VAL A 398 6.86 -29.38 -5.48
CA VAL A 398 6.04 -30.10 -4.48
C VAL A 398 6.98 -30.55 -3.38
N ALA A 399 6.72 -30.11 -2.16
CA ALA A 399 7.42 -30.59 -0.97
C ALA A 399 6.42 -31.28 -0.03
N GLY A 400 6.81 -32.39 0.52
CA GLY A 400 6.15 -33.05 1.65
C GLY A 400 6.50 -32.34 2.96
N LYS A 401 6.39 -33.08 4.07
CA LYS A 401 6.71 -32.49 5.37
C LYS A 401 8.13 -31.94 5.37
N THR A 402 8.23 -30.67 5.68
CA THR A 402 9.50 -29.92 5.67
C THR A 402 9.67 -29.23 7.02
N VAL A 403 10.83 -29.37 7.59
CA VAL A 403 11.21 -28.72 8.85
C VAL A 403 12.54 -28.01 8.64
N LEU A 404 12.51 -26.70 8.79
CA LEU A 404 13.67 -25.83 8.85
C LEU A 404 13.88 -25.40 10.29
N LYS A 405 15.06 -25.64 10.83
CA LYS A 405 15.48 -25.14 12.15
C LYS A 405 16.77 -24.37 11.96
N GLY A 406 16.82 -23.17 12.50
CA GLY A 406 18.00 -22.34 12.42
C GLY A 406 18.09 -21.38 13.59
N GLY A 407 19.13 -20.58 13.57
CA GLY A 407 19.30 -19.59 14.59
C GLY A 407 20.58 -18.79 14.43
N ILE A 408 20.68 -17.81 15.30
CA ILE A 408 21.83 -16.94 15.46
C ILE A 408 22.34 -17.15 16.87
N LYS A 409 23.65 -17.33 17.00
CA LYS A 409 24.35 -17.42 18.28
C LYS A 409 25.60 -16.56 18.25
N ALA A 410 26.12 -16.22 19.41
CA ALA A 410 27.43 -15.59 19.50
C ALA A 410 28.56 -16.57 19.12
N SER A 411 29.60 -16.05 18.48
CA SER A 411 30.83 -16.81 18.26
C SER A 411 31.47 -17.22 19.58
N SER A 412 32.14 -18.39 19.61
CA SER A 412 32.89 -18.85 20.76
C SER A 412 34.15 -18.02 21.04
N THR A 413 34.68 -17.36 20.02
CA THR A 413 35.91 -16.55 20.13
C THR A 413 35.64 -15.08 20.45
N ASP A 414 34.54 -14.50 19.97
CA ASP A 414 34.10 -13.14 20.29
C ASP A 414 32.58 -13.10 20.34
N LYS A 415 32.03 -12.90 21.51
CA LYS A 415 30.58 -12.88 21.75
C LYS A 415 29.82 -11.76 21.02
N ARG A 416 30.52 -10.79 20.45
CA ARG A 416 29.94 -9.71 19.61
C ARG A 416 29.75 -10.09 18.15
N ILE A 417 30.33 -11.22 17.74
CA ILE A 417 30.28 -11.70 16.35
C ILE A 417 29.12 -12.70 16.22
N PRO A 418 28.12 -12.44 15.36
CA PRO A 418 27.04 -13.38 15.12
C PRO A 418 27.51 -14.57 14.25
N MET A 419 27.05 -15.75 14.59
CA MET A 419 27.14 -16.96 13.77
C MET A 419 25.72 -17.45 13.49
N ALA A 420 25.42 -17.71 12.24
CA ALA A 420 24.13 -18.24 11.82
C ALA A 420 24.29 -19.69 11.34
N GLY A 421 23.31 -20.52 11.66
CA GLY A 421 23.24 -21.91 11.17
C GLY A 421 21.79 -22.29 10.92
N ALA A 422 21.58 -23.17 9.96
CA ALA A 422 20.27 -23.74 9.67
C ALA A 422 20.38 -25.18 9.21
N THR A 423 19.38 -25.99 9.57
CA THR A 423 19.18 -27.35 9.07
C THR A 423 17.80 -27.42 8.41
N ILE A 424 17.72 -28.04 7.26
CA ILE A 424 16.48 -28.29 6.53
C ILE A 424 16.33 -29.79 6.41
N SER A 425 15.22 -30.32 6.89
CA SER A 425 14.83 -31.72 6.68
C SER A 425 13.58 -31.72 5.79
N VAL A 426 13.62 -32.48 4.72
CA VAL A 426 12.55 -32.62 3.77
C VAL A 426 12.23 -34.09 3.57
N ASP A 427 10.98 -34.47 3.79
CA ASP A 427 10.50 -35.82 3.54
C ASP A 427 10.54 -36.13 2.03
N THR A 428 9.95 -35.28 1.23
CA THR A 428 9.93 -35.42 -0.23
C THR A 428 10.00 -34.03 -0.87
N LEU A 429 10.91 -33.84 -1.82
CA LEU A 429 10.96 -32.67 -2.67
C LEU A 429 10.94 -33.08 -4.14
N LYS A 430 9.94 -32.62 -4.88
CA LYS A 430 9.79 -32.84 -6.32
C LYS A 430 9.83 -31.50 -7.03
N TYR A 431 10.69 -31.41 -8.02
CA TYR A 431 10.77 -30.28 -8.94
C TYR A 431 10.52 -30.80 -10.36
N ILE A 432 9.44 -30.36 -10.99
CA ILE A 432 8.93 -30.89 -12.24
C ILE A 432 8.89 -29.77 -13.28
N LEU A 433 9.76 -29.87 -14.28
CA LEU A 433 9.85 -28.97 -15.41
C LEU A 433 9.03 -29.52 -16.57
N ILE A 434 7.75 -29.14 -16.66
CA ILE A 434 6.84 -29.63 -17.71
C ILE A 434 7.36 -29.28 -19.12
N PRO A 435 7.83 -28.05 -19.39
CA PRO A 435 8.33 -27.69 -20.74
C PRO A 435 9.48 -28.59 -21.21
N LEU A 436 10.33 -29.02 -20.29
CA LEU A 436 11.50 -29.86 -20.59
C LEU A 436 11.24 -31.36 -20.41
N ARG A 437 10.04 -31.75 -19.98
CA ARG A 437 9.65 -33.13 -19.63
C ARG A 437 10.65 -33.80 -18.71
N THR A 438 11.22 -33.06 -17.76
CA THR A 438 12.21 -33.53 -16.82
C THR A 438 11.83 -33.13 -15.39
N GLY A 439 12.44 -33.76 -14.43
CA GLY A 439 12.21 -33.45 -13.03
C GLY A 439 13.26 -34.04 -12.12
N MET A 440 13.28 -33.54 -10.89
CA MET A 440 14.15 -34.03 -9.80
C MET A 440 13.27 -34.45 -8.63
N VAL A 441 13.65 -35.51 -7.98
CA VAL A 441 13.03 -35.99 -6.74
C VAL A 441 14.10 -36.20 -5.70
N LEU A 442 13.93 -35.62 -4.54
CA LEU A 442 14.73 -35.89 -3.33
C LEU A 442 13.78 -36.47 -2.28
N THR A 443 14.24 -37.48 -1.61
CA THR A 443 13.49 -38.14 -0.52
C THR A 443 14.36 -38.21 0.73
N GLU A 444 13.73 -38.06 1.90
CA GLU A 444 14.36 -38.14 3.22
C GLU A 444 15.69 -37.36 3.30
N SER A 445 15.68 -36.15 2.72
CA SER A 445 16.90 -35.36 2.56
C SER A 445 17.08 -34.36 3.72
N GLN A 446 18.32 -34.25 4.17
CA GLN A 446 18.71 -33.28 5.18
C GLN A 446 19.90 -32.44 4.67
N PHE A 447 19.78 -31.14 4.84
CA PHE A 447 20.80 -30.16 4.47
C PHE A 447 21.17 -29.33 5.69
N SER A 448 22.47 -29.07 5.86
CA SER A 448 22.97 -28.17 6.90
C SER A 448 23.75 -27.05 6.27
N LEU A 449 23.50 -25.83 6.75
CA LEU A 449 24.20 -24.62 6.35
C LEU A 449 24.74 -23.94 7.60
N GLU A 450 26.01 -23.56 7.57
CA GLU A 450 26.62 -22.72 8.59
C GLU A 450 27.27 -21.51 7.91
N ALA A 451 26.90 -20.29 8.36
CA ALA A 451 27.46 -19.06 7.87
C ALA A 451 28.47 -18.52 8.90
N LEU A 452 29.69 -18.39 8.48
CA LEU A 452 30.76 -17.77 9.27
C LEU A 452 30.92 -16.33 8.90
N PRO A 453 31.27 -15.44 9.86
CA PRO A 453 31.59 -14.05 9.55
C PRO A 453 32.76 -13.95 8.57
N TYR A 454 32.67 -13.05 7.61
CA TYR A 454 33.68 -12.84 6.56
C TYR A 454 35.13 -12.76 7.06
N ARG A 455 35.38 -12.15 8.24
CA ARG A 455 36.71 -12.06 8.85
C ARG A 455 37.29 -13.38 9.33
N GLN A 456 36.47 -14.39 9.60
CA GLN A 456 36.94 -15.73 9.96
C GLN A 456 37.19 -16.60 8.72
N ALA A 457 36.43 -16.42 7.65
CA ALA A 457 36.62 -17.13 6.39
C ALA A 457 37.99 -16.85 5.75
N ILE A 458 38.52 -15.63 5.87
CA ILE A 458 39.84 -15.24 5.34
C ILE A 458 41.01 -15.84 6.16
N ARG A 459 40.80 -16.15 7.44
CA ARG A 459 41.85 -16.77 8.28
C ARG A 459 41.95 -18.31 8.15
N GLN A 460 40.98 -18.93 7.51
CA GLN A 460 40.95 -20.38 7.26
C GLN A 460 41.44 -20.77 5.85
N GLN A 461 41.72 -19.79 4.98
CA GLN A 461 42.44 -19.95 3.71
C GLN A 461 43.92 -19.57 3.92
#